data_c447a6e6b42c7203dd7e846b516373ef
#
_entry.id   c447a6e6b42c7203dd7e846b516373ef
#
_cell.length_a   1.000
_cell.length_b   1.000
_cell.length_c   1.000
_cell.angle_alpha   90.00
_cell.angle_beta   90.00
_cell.angle_gamma   90.00
#
_symmetry.space_group_name_H-M   'P 1'
#
loop_
_entity.id
_entity.type
_entity.pdbx_description
1 polymer ?
#
loop_
_entity_poly.entity_id
_entity_poly.type
_entity_poly.pdbx_seq_one_letter_code
_entity_poly.pdbx_strand_id
1 'polypeptide(L)'
;YTANLILRAKPDFEYAREAISIGVDQYLLKPVTRMNLRKVLQELKEKIEQDAEQEDYQTMLQNEMHEYEQFSRRIFFEKVLEGKMSVKEIYDEAAKLEMELTASSYNLIFIYLQEHRKNQSELEVEQFLRQQEEILHYFLRCPQYQVFRWNVNCYGVLIKSDQDNVEKETDKALDYVRKICEK
;
A
#
# COMPACT_ATOMS: atom_id res chain seq x y z
N TYR A 1 6.53 -6.92 -17.29
CA TYR A 1 6.07 -6.28 -18.56
C TYR A 1 6.35 -7.22 -19.73
N THR A 2 5.37 -7.49 -20.60
CA THR A 2 5.52 -8.36 -21.78
C THR A 2 5.13 -7.56 -23.01
N ALA A 3 6.06 -7.35 -23.96
CA ALA A 3 5.76 -6.69 -25.21
C ALA A 3 5.20 -7.68 -26.23
N ASN A 4 4.12 -7.32 -26.89
CA ASN A 4 3.44 -8.13 -27.91
C ASN A 4 3.77 -7.66 -29.32
N LEU A 5 4.37 -8.55 -30.12
CA LEU A 5 4.76 -8.29 -31.50
C LEU A 5 4.00 -9.21 -32.45
N ILE A 6 3.30 -8.66 -33.46
CA ILE A 6 2.62 -9.43 -34.49
C ILE A 6 3.42 -9.40 -35.80
N LEU A 7 3.64 -10.60 -36.42
CA LEU A 7 4.29 -10.78 -37.71
C LEU A 7 3.28 -11.34 -38.72
N ARG A 8 3.05 -10.64 -39.87
CA ARG A 8 2.13 -11.07 -40.92
C ARG A 8 2.73 -11.05 -42.31
N ALA A 9 2.19 -11.96 -43.15
CA ALA A 9 2.69 -12.09 -44.57
C ALA A 9 1.96 -11.16 -45.53
N LYS A 10 0.79 -10.65 -45.24
CA LYS A 10 0.01 -9.75 -46.09
C LYS A 10 -0.39 -8.50 -45.33
N PRO A 11 -0.32 -7.32 -45.96
CA PRO A 11 -0.86 -6.10 -45.41
C PRO A 11 -2.38 -6.20 -45.41
N ASP A 12 -2.99 -6.05 -44.25
CA ASP A 12 -4.43 -6.02 -44.07
C ASP A 12 -4.75 -4.94 -43.04
N PHE A 13 -5.46 -3.93 -43.46
CA PHE A 13 -5.77 -2.75 -42.65
C PHE A 13 -6.67 -3.08 -41.45
N GLU A 14 -7.62 -3.99 -41.66
CA GLU A 14 -8.55 -4.41 -40.58
C GLU A 14 -7.80 -5.10 -39.45
N TYR A 15 -6.87 -6.00 -39.77
CA TYR A 15 -6.07 -6.68 -38.74
C TYR A 15 -5.04 -5.78 -38.05
N ALA A 16 -4.51 -4.80 -38.77
CA ALA A 16 -3.65 -3.79 -38.13
C ALA A 16 -4.43 -2.94 -37.14
N ARG A 17 -5.64 -2.55 -37.47
CA ARG A 17 -6.56 -1.82 -36.62
C ARG A 17 -6.99 -2.65 -35.40
N GLU A 18 -7.31 -3.93 -35.60
CA GLU A 18 -7.63 -4.86 -34.53
C GLU A 18 -6.44 -5.08 -33.59
N ALA A 19 -5.22 -5.25 -34.13
CA ALA A 19 -4.01 -5.36 -33.32
C ALA A 19 -3.80 -4.15 -32.39
N ILE A 20 -4.04 -2.93 -32.90
CA ILE A 20 -3.97 -1.71 -32.11
C ILE A 20 -5.05 -1.73 -31.00
N SER A 21 -6.27 -2.15 -31.33
CA SER A 21 -7.38 -2.17 -30.35
C SER A 21 -7.19 -3.17 -29.20
N ILE A 22 -6.43 -4.25 -29.41
CA ILE A 22 -6.09 -5.23 -28.37
C ILE A 22 -4.73 -4.95 -27.68
N GLY A 23 -4.12 -3.80 -27.95
CA GLY A 23 -2.92 -3.35 -27.26
C GLY A 23 -1.62 -4.04 -27.71
N VAL A 24 -1.51 -4.40 -29.00
CA VAL A 24 -0.26 -4.90 -29.56
C VAL A 24 0.74 -3.76 -29.71
N ASP A 25 1.94 -3.93 -29.18
CA ASP A 25 2.97 -2.89 -29.17
C ASP A 25 3.56 -2.63 -30.55
N GLN A 26 3.70 -3.68 -31.38
CA GLN A 26 4.27 -3.55 -32.73
C GLN A 26 3.68 -4.54 -33.73
N TYR A 27 3.53 -4.09 -34.96
CA TYR A 27 3.01 -4.88 -36.09
C TYR A 27 4.00 -4.85 -37.26
N LEU A 28 4.52 -6.00 -37.68
CA LEU A 28 5.51 -6.11 -38.75
C LEU A 28 5.01 -6.96 -39.92
N LEU A 29 5.31 -6.51 -41.14
CA LEU A 29 5.02 -7.28 -42.36
C LEU A 29 6.23 -8.09 -42.80
N LYS A 30 6.01 -9.33 -43.22
CA LYS A 30 7.00 -10.18 -43.87
C LYS A 30 7.21 -9.75 -45.35
N PRO A 31 8.43 -9.78 -45.88
CA PRO A 31 9.66 -10.30 -45.28
C PRO A 31 10.27 -9.34 -44.25
N VAL A 32 10.60 -9.86 -43.06
CA VAL A 32 11.25 -9.06 -42.01
C VAL A 32 12.77 -9.10 -42.21
N THR A 33 13.39 -7.95 -42.45
CA THR A 33 14.83 -7.86 -42.51
C THR A 33 15.44 -7.81 -41.11
N ARG A 34 16.71 -8.23 -40.98
CA ARG A 34 17.44 -8.14 -39.69
C ARG A 34 17.49 -6.69 -39.16
N MET A 35 17.60 -5.74 -40.07
CA MET A 35 17.64 -4.31 -39.70
C MET A 35 16.30 -3.85 -39.10
N ASN A 36 15.18 -4.17 -39.77
CA ASN A 36 13.85 -3.80 -39.27
C ASN A 36 13.53 -4.45 -37.93
N LEU A 37 13.85 -5.76 -37.82
CA LEU A 37 13.63 -6.47 -36.56
C LEU A 37 14.46 -5.87 -35.42
N ARG A 38 15.75 -5.56 -35.68
CA ARG A 38 16.62 -4.95 -34.67
C ARG A 38 16.10 -3.57 -34.24
N LYS A 39 15.62 -2.76 -35.17
CA LYS A 39 15.06 -1.42 -34.88
C LYS A 39 13.83 -1.54 -33.96
N VAL A 40 12.88 -2.41 -34.31
CA VAL A 40 11.67 -2.62 -33.52
C VAL A 40 11.96 -3.19 -32.15
N LEU A 41 12.88 -4.13 -32.04
CA LEU A 41 13.29 -4.67 -30.73
C LEU A 41 13.97 -3.59 -29.86
N GLN A 42 14.73 -2.68 -30.47
CA GLN A 42 15.33 -1.56 -29.77
C GLN A 42 14.25 -0.58 -29.26
N GLU A 43 13.29 -0.22 -30.11
CA GLU A 43 12.16 0.65 -29.74
C GLU A 43 11.30 0.05 -28.60
N LEU A 44 11.03 -1.27 -28.68
CA LEU A 44 10.31 -1.99 -27.63
C LEU A 44 11.09 -2.02 -26.30
N LYS A 45 12.41 -2.24 -26.39
CA LYS A 45 13.27 -2.22 -25.21
C LYS A 45 13.23 -0.86 -24.53
N GLU A 46 13.43 0.22 -25.28
CA GLU A 46 13.40 1.60 -24.77
C GLU A 46 12.04 1.93 -24.15
N LYS A 47 10.94 1.50 -24.78
CA LYS A 47 9.59 1.67 -24.22
C LYS A 47 9.42 0.93 -22.90
N ILE A 48 9.84 -0.34 -22.80
CA ILE A 48 9.75 -1.14 -21.57
C ILE A 48 10.59 -0.50 -20.45
N GLU A 49 11.79 0.00 -20.77
CA GLU A 49 12.67 0.68 -19.81
C GLU A 49 12.03 1.98 -19.30
N GLN A 50 11.43 2.78 -20.18
CA GLN A 50 10.71 4.02 -19.81
C GLN A 50 9.47 3.73 -18.94
N ASP A 51 8.67 2.73 -19.32
CA ASP A 51 7.48 2.35 -18.57
C ASP A 51 7.85 1.84 -17.15
N ALA A 52 8.94 1.05 -17.04
CA ALA A 52 9.46 0.58 -15.76
C ALA A 52 9.97 1.73 -14.88
N GLU A 53 10.75 2.66 -15.43
CA GLU A 53 11.21 3.85 -14.70
C GLU A 53 10.04 4.72 -14.22
N GLN A 54 8.99 4.86 -15.03
CA GLN A 54 7.80 5.61 -14.64
C GLN A 54 7.00 4.93 -13.52
N GLU A 55 6.89 3.60 -13.56
CA GLU A 55 6.22 2.80 -12.53
C GLU A 55 7.01 2.86 -11.20
N ASP A 56 8.33 2.73 -11.25
CA ASP A 56 9.22 2.88 -10.08
C ASP A 56 9.10 4.28 -9.46
N TYR A 57 9.08 5.33 -10.30
CA TYR A 57 8.90 6.71 -9.83
C TYR A 57 7.53 6.93 -9.17
N GLN A 58 6.45 6.40 -9.75
CA GLN A 58 5.12 6.49 -9.15
C GLN A 58 5.05 5.76 -7.82
N THR A 59 5.65 4.57 -7.74
CA THR A 59 5.72 3.78 -6.50
C THR A 59 6.51 4.53 -5.41
N MET A 60 7.63 5.15 -5.79
CA MET A 60 8.41 5.98 -4.87
C MET A 60 7.59 7.16 -4.32
N LEU A 61 6.90 7.90 -5.20
CA LEU A 61 6.03 9.01 -4.79
C LEU A 61 4.90 8.56 -3.85
N GLN A 62 4.25 7.43 -4.15
CA GLN A 62 3.21 6.88 -3.29
C GLN A 62 3.75 6.51 -1.91
N ASN A 63 4.94 5.91 -1.85
CA ASN A 63 5.59 5.59 -0.59
C ASN A 63 5.93 6.84 0.23
N GLU A 64 6.47 7.89 -0.40
CA GLU A 64 6.77 9.16 0.27
C GLU A 64 5.50 9.84 0.80
N MET A 65 4.41 9.85 0.01
CA MET A 65 3.12 10.39 0.44
C MET A 65 2.56 9.60 1.63
N HIS A 66 2.66 8.28 1.59
CA HIS A 66 2.21 7.42 2.68
C HIS A 66 3.02 7.66 3.97
N GLU A 67 4.35 7.76 3.88
CA GLU A 67 5.22 8.08 5.03
C GLU A 67 4.87 9.46 5.62
N TYR A 68 4.61 10.46 4.77
CA TYR A 68 4.19 11.79 5.22
C TYR A 68 2.82 11.76 5.95
N GLU A 69 1.87 10.99 5.42
CA GLU A 69 0.56 10.80 6.04
C GLU A 69 0.69 10.16 7.42
N GLN A 70 1.46 9.08 7.54
CA GLN A 70 1.70 8.39 8.80
C GLN A 70 2.40 9.31 9.82
N PHE A 71 3.35 10.11 9.38
CA PHE A 71 4.02 11.10 10.22
C PHE A 71 3.03 12.17 10.72
N SER A 72 2.17 12.69 9.84
CA SER A 72 1.18 13.72 10.18
C SER A 72 0.14 13.18 11.17
N ARG A 73 -0.33 11.96 10.99
CA ARG A 73 -1.22 11.26 11.92
C ARG A 73 -0.56 11.07 13.29
N ARG A 74 0.71 10.70 13.32
CA ARG A 74 1.47 10.59 14.58
C ARG A 74 1.51 11.91 15.34
N ILE A 75 1.90 13.01 14.69
CA ILE A 75 1.96 14.34 15.31
C ILE A 75 0.58 14.77 15.82
N PHE A 76 -0.48 14.48 15.07
CA PHE A 76 -1.85 14.73 15.50
C PHE A 76 -2.16 14.01 16.82
N PHE A 77 -1.98 12.68 16.87
CA PHE A 77 -2.26 11.91 18.08
C PHE A 77 -1.35 12.27 19.26
N GLU A 78 -0.11 12.63 19.01
CA GLU A 78 0.81 13.15 20.05
C GLU A 78 0.23 14.41 20.72
N LYS A 79 -0.24 15.38 19.93
CA LYS A 79 -0.86 16.62 20.43
C LYS A 79 -2.18 16.33 21.20
N VAL A 80 -2.98 15.38 20.71
CA VAL A 80 -4.23 14.96 21.38
C VAL A 80 -3.93 14.35 22.73
N LEU A 81 -2.97 13.41 22.82
CA LEU A 81 -2.59 12.72 24.05
C LEU A 81 -1.94 13.68 25.08
N GLU A 82 -1.22 14.70 24.61
CA GLU A 82 -0.65 15.73 25.47
C GLU A 82 -1.68 16.76 25.95
N GLY A 83 -2.93 16.67 25.48
CA GLY A 83 -3.99 17.62 25.82
C GLY A 83 -3.76 19.04 25.27
N LYS A 84 -2.99 19.17 24.19
CA LYS A 84 -2.62 20.45 23.58
C LYS A 84 -3.64 20.98 22.58
N MET A 85 -4.75 20.25 22.38
CA MET A 85 -5.77 20.60 21.40
C MET A 85 -7.15 20.68 22.06
N SER A 86 -7.92 21.68 21.68
CA SER A 86 -9.36 21.72 22.01
C SER A 86 -10.13 20.70 21.16
N VAL A 87 -11.33 20.35 21.62
CA VAL A 87 -12.20 19.39 20.89
C VAL A 87 -12.46 19.84 19.44
N LYS A 88 -12.66 21.15 19.23
CA LYS A 88 -12.86 21.71 17.89
C LYS A 88 -11.64 21.51 17.00
N GLU A 89 -10.45 21.83 17.52
CA GLU A 89 -9.19 21.65 16.77
C GLU A 89 -8.94 20.18 16.45
N ILE A 90 -9.32 19.24 17.32
CA ILE A 90 -9.20 17.81 17.07
C ILE A 90 -10.03 17.42 15.83
N TYR A 91 -11.29 17.83 15.76
CA TYR A 91 -12.14 17.52 14.60
C TYR A 91 -11.67 18.23 13.31
N ASP A 92 -11.25 19.50 13.40
CA ASP A 92 -10.78 20.26 12.26
C ASP A 92 -9.48 19.66 11.67
N GLU A 93 -8.52 19.26 12.53
CA GLU A 93 -7.27 18.63 12.08
C GLU A 93 -7.48 17.19 11.59
N ALA A 94 -8.35 16.41 12.25
CA ALA A 94 -8.69 15.06 11.81
C ALA A 94 -9.32 15.07 10.42
N ALA A 95 -10.20 16.03 10.12
CA ALA A 95 -10.79 16.18 8.80
C ALA A 95 -9.75 16.48 7.71
N LYS A 96 -8.70 17.27 8.01
CA LYS A 96 -7.59 17.53 7.07
C LYS A 96 -6.75 16.27 6.79
N LEU A 97 -6.68 15.37 7.76
CA LEU A 97 -5.98 14.10 7.65
C LEU A 97 -6.87 12.96 7.12
N GLU A 98 -8.06 13.32 6.61
CA GLU A 98 -9.07 12.37 6.12
C GLU A 98 -9.44 11.29 7.15
N MET A 99 -9.35 11.64 8.43
CA MET A 99 -9.73 10.74 9.53
C MET A 99 -11.14 11.06 10.01
N GLU A 100 -12.02 10.09 9.92
CA GLU A 100 -13.35 10.21 10.51
C GLU A 100 -13.30 9.84 11.99
N LEU A 101 -13.48 10.84 12.85
CA LEU A 101 -13.49 10.68 14.30
C LEU A 101 -14.91 10.76 14.91
N THR A 102 -15.96 10.52 14.11
CA THR A 102 -17.33 10.54 14.61
C THR A 102 -17.66 9.19 15.23
N ALA A 103 -17.75 9.14 16.56
CA ALA A 103 -18.20 7.96 17.32
C ALA A 103 -18.63 8.34 18.73
N SER A 104 -19.40 7.46 19.40
CA SER A 104 -19.87 7.69 20.77
C SER A 104 -18.80 7.40 21.81
N SER A 105 -17.90 6.47 21.52
CA SER A 105 -16.83 6.06 22.44
C SER A 105 -15.56 5.67 21.68
N TYR A 106 -14.43 5.85 22.35
CA TYR A 106 -13.10 5.59 21.79
C TYR A 106 -12.24 4.83 22.79
N ASN A 107 -11.38 3.98 22.26
CA ASN A 107 -10.25 3.41 22.99
C ASN A 107 -8.98 3.52 22.12
N LEU A 108 -7.83 3.68 22.76
CA LEU A 108 -6.54 3.74 22.09
C LEU A 108 -5.66 2.62 22.63
N ILE A 109 -5.20 1.77 21.75
CA ILE A 109 -4.23 0.73 22.07
C ILE A 109 -2.92 0.96 21.34
N PHE A 110 -1.82 0.51 21.93
CA PHE A 110 -0.52 0.49 21.32
C PHE A 110 -0.05 -0.95 21.11
N ILE A 111 0.31 -1.28 19.88
CA ILE A 111 0.82 -2.59 19.50
C ILE A 111 2.32 -2.43 19.30
N TYR A 112 3.10 -3.07 20.14
CA TYR A 112 4.55 -3.05 20.07
C TYR A 112 5.03 -4.35 19.43
N LEU A 113 5.59 -4.23 18.23
CA LEU A 113 6.11 -5.36 17.46
C LEU A 113 7.64 -5.35 17.59
N GLN A 114 8.17 -6.18 18.47
CA GLN A 114 9.59 -6.26 18.74
C GLN A 114 10.18 -7.54 18.15
N GLU A 115 11.15 -7.37 17.29
CA GLU A 115 12.00 -8.47 16.85
C GLU A 115 12.90 -8.95 18.02
N HIS A 116 12.87 -10.21 18.36
CA HIS A 116 13.75 -10.79 19.36
C HIS A 116 15.15 -10.98 18.76
N ARG A 117 16.01 -9.98 18.95
CA ARG A 117 17.39 -10.02 18.48
C ARG A 117 18.24 -10.93 19.35
N LYS A 118 18.47 -12.18 18.90
CA LYS A 118 19.74 -12.90 19.08
C LYS A 118 19.73 -14.16 18.20
N ASN A 119 20.51 -14.16 17.12
CA ASN A 119 20.74 -15.33 16.25
C ASN A 119 19.49 -15.89 15.55
N GLN A 120 18.64 -15.02 15.00
CA GLN A 120 17.49 -15.47 14.22
C GLN A 120 17.92 -15.96 12.83
N SER A 121 17.30 -17.05 12.38
CA SER A 121 17.41 -17.52 11.01
C SER A 121 16.63 -16.57 10.07
N GLU A 122 16.97 -16.53 8.78
CA GLU A 122 16.25 -15.74 7.78
C GLU A 122 14.75 -16.08 7.77
N LEU A 123 14.39 -17.33 8.05
CA LEU A 123 13.02 -17.82 8.16
C LEU A 123 12.22 -17.15 9.30
N GLU A 124 12.86 -16.91 10.45
CA GLU A 124 12.20 -16.27 11.61
C GLU A 124 11.95 -14.78 11.34
N VAL A 125 12.88 -14.12 10.65
CA VAL A 125 12.71 -12.72 10.22
C VAL A 125 11.54 -12.61 9.22
N GLU A 126 11.46 -13.49 8.23
CA GLU A 126 10.39 -13.52 7.24
C GLU A 126 9.03 -13.81 7.90
N GLN A 127 8.98 -14.72 8.86
CA GLN A 127 7.76 -15.01 9.62
C GLN A 127 7.30 -13.81 10.43
N PHE A 128 8.21 -13.10 11.09
CA PHE A 128 7.91 -11.88 11.84
C PHE A 128 7.34 -10.78 10.94
N LEU A 129 7.94 -10.55 9.78
CA LEU A 129 7.44 -9.56 8.80
C LEU A 129 6.04 -9.91 8.30
N ARG A 130 5.77 -11.18 8.00
CA ARG A 130 4.43 -11.65 7.61
C ARG A 130 3.40 -11.46 8.72
N GLN A 131 3.75 -11.74 9.96
CA GLN A 131 2.87 -11.51 11.12
C GLN A 131 2.56 -10.01 11.28
N GLN A 132 3.56 -9.15 11.11
CA GLN A 132 3.40 -7.70 11.15
C GLN A 132 2.45 -7.22 10.05
N GLU A 133 2.63 -7.67 8.82
CA GLU A 133 1.74 -7.35 7.69
C GLU A 133 0.32 -7.83 7.93
N GLU A 134 0.12 -9.05 8.44
CA GLU A 134 -1.20 -9.63 8.73
C GLU A 134 -1.95 -8.80 9.79
N ILE A 135 -1.25 -8.37 10.85
CA ILE A 135 -1.81 -7.51 11.90
C ILE A 135 -2.22 -6.15 11.33
N LEU A 136 -1.34 -5.47 10.61
CA LEU A 136 -1.62 -4.15 10.04
C LEU A 136 -2.76 -4.21 9.02
N HIS A 137 -2.76 -5.22 8.16
CA HIS A 137 -3.78 -5.41 7.15
C HIS A 137 -5.18 -5.62 7.75
N TYR A 138 -5.28 -6.31 8.90
CA TYR A 138 -6.53 -6.45 9.62
C TYR A 138 -7.08 -5.11 10.07
N PHE A 139 -6.26 -4.29 10.72
CA PHE A 139 -6.70 -2.99 11.22
C PHE A 139 -7.01 -1.99 10.12
N LEU A 140 -6.24 -2.00 9.03
CA LEU A 140 -6.45 -1.10 7.89
C LEU A 140 -7.73 -1.40 7.10
N ARG A 141 -8.23 -2.65 7.13
CA ARG A 141 -9.47 -3.04 6.44
C ARG A 141 -10.74 -2.66 7.16
N CYS A 142 -10.67 -2.41 8.44
CA CYS A 142 -11.84 -2.21 9.28
C CYS A 142 -12.03 -0.71 9.57
N PRO A 143 -13.13 -0.08 9.12
CA PRO A 143 -13.34 1.37 9.23
C PRO A 143 -13.46 1.87 10.68
N GLN A 144 -13.76 0.97 11.63
CA GLN A 144 -13.80 1.30 13.06
C GLN A 144 -12.42 1.52 13.66
N TYR A 145 -11.34 1.15 12.96
CA TYR A 145 -9.98 1.34 13.42
C TYR A 145 -9.29 2.44 12.64
N GLN A 146 -8.56 3.31 13.37
CA GLN A 146 -7.64 4.28 12.77
C GLN A 146 -6.23 3.95 13.21
N VAL A 147 -5.40 3.53 12.26
CA VAL A 147 -4.02 3.10 12.52
C VAL A 147 -3.07 4.25 12.22
N PHE A 148 -2.08 4.42 13.07
CA PHE A 148 -0.97 5.35 12.86
C PHE A 148 0.33 4.78 13.41
N ARG A 149 1.44 5.13 12.76
CA ARG A 149 2.75 4.67 13.18
C ARG A 149 3.28 5.57 14.30
N TRP A 150 3.41 5.03 15.51
CA TRP A 150 3.96 5.79 16.63
C TRP A 150 5.49 5.90 16.57
N ASN A 151 6.16 4.77 16.32
CA ASN A 151 7.60 4.69 16.05
C ASN A 151 7.90 3.46 15.17
N VAL A 152 9.18 3.16 14.98
CA VAL A 152 9.63 2.06 14.09
C VAL A 152 8.96 0.72 14.42
N ASN A 153 8.75 0.43 15.72
CA ASN A 153 8.26 -0.86 16.20
C ASN A 153 6.90 -0.76 16.92
N CYS A 154 6.24 0.41 16.90
CA CYS A 154 5.00 0.62 17.64
C CYS A 154 3.95 1.30 16.78
N TYR A 155 2.77 0.72 16.77
CA TYR A 155 1.59 1.25 16.09
C TYR A 155 0.53 1.61 17.12
N GLY A 156 -0.06 2.80 16.96
CA GLY A 156 -1.27 3.19 17.67
C GLY A 156 -2.50 2.79 16.86
N VAL A 157 -3.50 2.25 17.52
CA VAL A 157 -4.79 1.92 16.92
C VAL A 157 -5.89 2.58 17.75
N LEU A 158 -6.52 3.61 17.17
CA LEU A 158 -7.71 4.20 17.74
C LEU A 158 -8.92 3.34 17.33
N ILE A 159 -9.62 2.82 18.31
CA ILE A 159 -10.82 1.99 18.17
C ILE A 159 -12.03 2.89 18.41
N LYS A 160 -12.96 2.92 17.44
CA LYS A 160 -14.19 3.71 17.49
C LYS A 160 -15.39 2.79 17.66
N SER A 161 -16.38 3.20 18.46
CA SER A 161 -17.64 2.49 18.60
C SER A 161 -18.81 3.47 18.72
N ASP A 162 -19.87 3.24 17.94
CA ASP A 162 -21.11 4.01 17.99
C ASP A 162 -22.08 3.52 19.09
N GLN A 163 -21.81 2.37 19.64
CA GLN A 163 -22.53 1.79 20.76
C GLN A 163 -21.60 1.75 21.98
N ASP A 164 -22.12 1.76 23.18
CA ASP A 164 -21.36 1.64 24.45
C ASP A 164 -20.65 0.27 24.58
N ASN A 165 -19.85 -0.07 23.57
CA ASN A 165 -19.30 -1.40 23.34
C ASN A 165 -17.81 -1.36 22.94
N VAL A 166 -17.14 -0.24 23.19
CA VAL A 166 -15.71 -0.04 22.80
C VAL A 166 -14.80 -1.07 23.47
N GLU A 167 -15.11 -1.51 24.69
CA GLU A 167 -14.34 -2.56 25.38
C GLU A 167 -14.37 -3.88 24.61
N LYS A 168 -15.55 -4.27 24.13
CA LYS A 168 -15.74 -5.53 23.40
C LYS A 168 -15.06 -5.48 22.02
N GLU A 169 -15.06 -4.33 21.35
CA GLU A 169 -14.30 -4.13 20.12
C GLU A 169 -12.78 -4.14 20.39
N THR A 170 -12.36 -3.61 21.53
CA THR A 170 -10.97 -3.67 21.98
C THR A 170 -10.54 -5.11 22.25
N ASP A 171 -11.35 -5.89 22.96
CA ASP A 171 -11.06 -7.31 23.24
C ASP A 171 -10.93 -8.11 21.95
N LYS A 172 -11.81 -7.90 20.96
CA LYS A 172 -11.70 -8.54 19.63
C LYS A 172 -10.38 -8.18 18.93
N ALA A 173 -9.99 -6.92 18.98
CA ALA A 173 -8.75 -6.44 18.40
C ALA A 173 -7.53 -7.11 19.05
N LEU A 174 -7.52 -7.17 20.40
CA LEU A 174 -6.44 -7.80 21.18
C LEU A 174 -6.38 -9.31 20.94
N ASP A 175 -7.53 -9.99 20.90
CA ASP A 175 -7.60 -11.43 20.63
C ASP A 175 -7.10 -11.77 19.23
N TYR A 176 -7.36 -10.90 18.24
CA TYR A 176 -6.81 -11.09 16.90
C TYR A 176 -5.28 -11.01 16.90
N VAL A 177 -4.71 -9.97 17.53
CA VAL A 177 -3.26 -9.80 17.64
C VAL A 177 -2.62 -11.00 18.34
N ARG A 178 -3.18 -11.46 19.47
CA ARG A 178 -2.70 -12.65 20.18
C ARG A 178 -2.65 -13.88 19.30
N LYS A 179 -3.73 -14.17 18.56
CA LYS A 179 -3.81 -15.34 17.66
C LYS A 179 -2.75 -15.32 16.56
N ILE A 180 -2.37 -14.14 16.08
CA ILE A 180 -1.31 -14.03 15.08
C ILE A 180 0.08 -14.24 15.70
N CYS A 181 0.30 -13.69 16.89
CA CYS A 181 1.58 -13.83 17.60
C CYS A 181 1.84 -15.25 18.14
N GLU A 182 0.78 -16.06 18.33
CA GLU A 182 0.89 -17.46 18.82
C GLU A 182 1.10 -18.49 17.68
N LYS A 183 1.03 -18.08 16.41
CA LYS A 183 1.32 -18.93 15.22
C LYS A 183 2.82 -18.96 14.93
#